data_027dcbdef68a201abc3270e8fd8656c2
#
_entry.id   027dcbdef68a201abc3270e8fd8656c2
#
_cell.length_a   1.000
_cell.length_b   1.000
_cell.length_c   1.000
_cell.angle_alpha   90.00
_cell.angle_beta   90.00
_cell.angle_gamma   90.00
#
_symmetry.space_group_name_H-M   'P 1'
#
loop_
_entity.id
_entity.type
_entity.pdbx_description
1 polymer ?
#
loop_
_entity_poly.entity_id
_entity_poly.type
_entity_poly.pdbx_seq_one_letter_code
_entity_poly.pdbx_strand_id
1 'polypeptide(L)'
;MTRDSMQRAGLRGVAVVIALAALVDPAITRDRRTKPVVIVSAMDSARDARLADAVTNALRGRFSVARSPVAGASGAVIVGDGPPISGDELPSPAFVVVADSGEPTVSIDRLDVPQATTLDERVPVLATVNVRGAAGRPLDVTLRVAGAAMDRVTRRVDHDSTFSIPMGFVPSSLGPAGVRVSASVDGAQSTTVADATLDVVSRRRTILFFDPRPSWTSTFVRRALERDPQFAVTSRTVTARNVSTNAGRPPATLDDPSTLSEFDVLVIGAPDALSARNVGGLEAFMRRRGGSVVFLLDDSTQGPYERLTRATAWSSSRGVPATFALSRGDSLTLRAAVTVAPARLPAAATVIAGDTKPIVWETPVGAGRLIVSGALDAWRFRDPASSTFDRFWRTVIADAAASAPPPLLVETAPAIAKPGETVEVYATIRDVALDPDAASGAGAIRPSISATLEPGTRVRMWPEGNVGRFTGTVRAPRRPGVYRVTVASGGHTADIPLIVSADVRMATPSSPTLSSAWANSRGGRLFQARDIGRLPAALDAAIRPRSDRTVWHPFRSAWWILPFVLALSAEWWLRRRQGLR
;
A
#
# COMPACT_ATOMS: atom_id res chain seq x y z
N MET A 1 15.69 63.13 -71.68
CA MET A 1 15.91 61.67 -71.35
C MET A 1 15.18 60.83 -72.40
N THR A 2 15.93 60.08 -73.14
CA THR A 2 15.31 59.23 -74.18
C THR A 2 14.55 58.06 -73.46
N ARG A 3 13.48 57.57 -74.12
CA ARG A 3 12.61 56.50 -73.59
C ARG A 3 13.42 55.25 -73.14
N ASP A 4 14.53 55.02 -73.81
CA ASP A 4 15.44 53.88 -73.56
C ASP A 4 16.35 54.10 -72.33
N SER A 5 16.69 55.34 -71.96
CA SER A 5 17.43 55.61 -70.75
C SER A 5 16.57 55.43 -69.50
N MET A 6 15.28 55.67 -69.65
CA MET A 6 14.31 55.49 -68.61
C MET A 6 14.02 53.99 -68.34
N GLN A 7 14.00 53.17 -69.42
CA GLN A 7 13.80 51.71 -69.31
C GLN A 7 15.00 51.03 -68.59
N ARG A 8 16.23 51.46 -68.88
CA ARG A 8 17.44 50.96 -68.23
C ARG A 8 17.54 51.36 -66.79
N ALA A 9 17.20 52.58 -66.47
CA ALA A 9 17.13 53.06 -65.08
C ALA A 9 16.04 52.28 -64.29
N GLY A 10 14.93 51.95 -64.94
CA GLY A 10 13.87 51.13 -64.35
C GLY A 10 14.34 49.69 -64.03
N LEU A 11 15.05 49.03 -65.00
CA LEU A 11 15.57 47.65 -64.78
C LEU A 11 16.62 47.60 -63.68
N ARG A 12 17.53 48.59 -63.61
CA ARG A 12 18.46 48.72 -62.52
C ARG A 12 17.76 48.96 -61.17
N GLY A 13 16.77 49.83 -61.18
CA GLY A 13 15.95 50.08 -59.99
C GLY A 13 15.32 48.79 -59.47
N VAL A 14 14.75 47.97 -60.35
CA VAL A 14 14.18 46.67 -60.01
C VAL A 14 15.24 45.72 -59.39
N ALA A 15 16.42 45.60 -60.03
CA ALA A 15 17.49 44.74 -59.53
C ALA A 15 17.99 45.24 -58.16
N VAL A 16 18.13 46.56 -57.98
CA VAL A 16 18.57 47.13 -56.68
C VAL A 16 17.50 46.89 -55.61
N VAL A 17 16.23 47.03 -55.96
CA VAL A 17 15.12 46.76 -55.00
C VAL A 17 15.11 45.31 -54.57
N ILE A 18 15.27 44.36 -55.54
CA ILE A 18 15.36 42.95 -55.19
C ILE A 18 16.59 42.65 -54.30
N ALA A 19 17.75 43.25 -54.63
CA ALA A 19 18.95 43.08 -53.83
C ALA A 19 18.81 43.69 -52.42
N LEU A 20 18.23 44.86 -52.29
CA LEU A 20 17.91 45.49 -51.00
C LEU A 20 16.90 44.67 -50.19
N ALA A 21 15.84 44.18 -50.87
CA ALA A 21 14.84 43.32 -50.21
C ALA A 21 15.46 42.01 -49.69
N ALA A 22 16.39 41.42 -50.45
CA ALA A 22 17.14 40.24 -50.00
C ALA A 22 18.13 40.54 -48.86
N LEU A 23 18.70 41.76 -48.85
CA LEU A 23 19.64 42.20 -47.79
C LEU A 23 18.88 42.51 -46.48
N VAL A 24 17.71 43.15 -46.57
CA VAL A 24 16.89 43.50 -45.41
C VAL A 24 16.18 42.24 -44.85
N ASP A 25 16.01 41.22 -45.67
CA ASP A 25 15.40 39.93 -45.33
C ASP A 25 14.11 40.06 -44.50
N PRO A 26 13.06 40.77 -44.98
CA PRO A 26 11.86 41.01 -44.21
C PRO A 26 11.20 39.70 -43.79
N ALA A 27 11.02 39.55 -42.48
CA ALA A 27 10.36 38.40 -41.88
C ALA A 27 8.84 38.58 -41.86
N ILE A 28 8.11 37.70 -42.52
CA ILE A 28 6.66 37.66 -42.44
C ILE A 28 6.26 36.62 -41.36
N THR A 29 5.72 37.11 -40.28
CA THR A 29 5.21 36.24 -39.21
C THR A 29 3.81 35.77 -39.61
N ARG A 30 3.66 34.46 -39.73
CA ARG A 30 2.38 33.81 -40.01
C ARG A 30 1.95 33.01 -38.77
N ASP A 31 0.91 33.48 -38.13
CA ASP A 31 0.29 32.75 -37.02
C ASP A 31 -0.53 31.57 -37.61
N ARG A 32 -0.04 30.35 -37.41
CA ARG A 32 -0.78 29.14 -37.79
C ARG A 32 -1.47 28.60 -36.53
N ARG A 33 -2.79 28.71 -36.49
CA ARG A 33 -3.58 28.06 -35.43
C ARG A 33 -3.53 26.54 -35.68
N THR A 34 -2.73 25.83 -34.85
CA THR A 34 -2.74 24.38 -34.77
C THR A 34 -3.79 23.95 -33.77
N LYS A 35 -4.50 22.83 -34.04
CA LYS A 35 -5.44 22.28 -33.06
C LYS A 35 -4.68 21.88 -31.80
N PRO A 36 -5.06 22.35 -30.60
CA PRO A 36 -4.41 21.93 -29.37
C PRO A 36 -4.53 20.41 -29.18
N VAL A 37 -3.48 19.78 -28.64
CA VAL A 37 -3.48 18.36 -28.33
C VAL A 37 -4.06 18.15 -26.94
N VAL A 38 -5.07 17.30 -26.83
CA VAL A 38 -5.71 16.90 -25.57
C VAL A 38 -5.57 15.40 -25.37
N ILE A 39 -5.13 15.01 -24.17
CA ILE A 39 -5.03 13.60 -23.80
C ILE A 39 -6.37 13.13 -23.26
N VAL A 40 -6.91 12.04 -23.79
CA VAL A 40 -8.10 11.36 -23.25
C VAL A 40 -7.66 10.02 -22.67
N SER A 41 -7.72 9.87 -21.36
CA SER A 41 -7.33 8.66 -20.64
C SER A 41 -8.55 8.06 -19.93
N ALA A 42 -8.81 6.77 -20.10
CA ALA A 42 -9.82 6.03 -19.35
C ALA A 42 -9.17 5.46 -18.07
N MET A 43 -9.88 5.56 -16.95
CA MET A 43 -9.43 4.99 -15.67
C MET A 43 -9.45 3.45 -15.72
N ASP A 44 -10.55 2.88 -16.20
CA ASP A 44 -10.66 1.47 -16.55
C ASP A 44 -10.88 1.34 -18.06
N SER A 45 -9.88 0.80 -18.77
CA SER A 45 -9.90 0.70 -20.22
C SER A 45 -11.03 -0.20 -20.76
N ALA A 46 -11.54 -1.12 -19.95
CA ALA A 46 -12.64 -2.01 -20.36
C ALA A 46 -14.02 -1.39 -20.06
N ARG A 47 -14.17 -0.80 -18.87
CA ARG A 47 -15.42 -0.21 -18.39
C ARG A 47 -15.72 1.13 -19.06
N ASP A 48 -14.72 1.99 -19.13
CA ASP A 48 -14.90 3.38 -19.54
C ASP A 48 -14.64 3.59 -21.04
N ALA A 49 -14.36 2.52 -21.81
CA ALA A 49 -14.01 2.58 -23.22
C ALA A 49 -15.06 3.32 -24.07
N ARG A 50 -16.34 2.98 -23.91
CA ARG A 50 -17.43 3.62 -24.67
C ARG A 50 -17.54 5.11 -24.36
N LEU A 51 -17.41 5.48 -23.09
CA LEU A 51 -17.46 6.86 -22.68
C LEU A 51 -16.23 7.64 -23.18
N ALA A 52 -15.05 7.02 -23.16
CA ALA A 52 -13.82 7.59 -23.74
C ALA A 52 -13.92 7.78 -25.26
N ASP A 53 -14.59 6.87 -25.97
CA ASP A 53 -14.87 7.01 -27.39
C ASP A 53 -15.84 8.17 -27.66
N ALA A 54 -16.90 8.30 -26.87
CA ALA A 54 -17.85 9.41 -26.97
C ALA A 54 -17.15 10.77 -26.71
N VAL A 55 -16.31 10.86 -25.67
CA VAL A 55 -15.48 12.04 -25.37
C VAL A 55 -14.54 12.35 -26.54
N THR A 56 -13.84 11.34 -27.05
CA THR A 56 -12.92 11.49 -28.19
C THR A 56 -13.65 12.05 -29.42
N ASN A 57 -14.83 11.51 -29.72
CA ASN A 57 -15.65 11.98 -30.87
C ASN A 57 -16.12 13.43 -30.68
N ALA A 58 -16.55 13.80 -29.49
CA ALA A 58 -16.95 15.18 -29.17
C ALA A 58 -15.81 16.19 -29.33
N LEU A 59 -14.56 15.79 -29.06
CA LEU A 59 -13.39 16.66 -29.11
C LEU A 59 -12.75 16.77 -30.51
N ARG A 60 -12.87 15.77 -31.39
CA ARG A 60 -12.19 15.70 -32.71
C ARG A 60 -12.40 16.92 -33.61
N GLY A 61 -13.53 17.60 -33.48
CA GLY A 61 -13.81 18.81 -34.29
C GLY A 61 -12.85 19.96 -34.00
N ARG A 62 -12.47 20.14 -32.71
CA ARG A 62 -11.71 21.32 -32.24
C ARG A 62 -10.30 20.98 -31.77
N PHE A 63 -10.05 19.75 -31.33
CA PHE A 63 -8.81 19.29 -30.73
C PHE A 63 -8.19 18.12 -31.48
N SER A 64 -6.88 17.96 -31.36
CA SER A 64 -6.17 16.72 -31.70
C SER A 64 -6.16 15.82 -30.45
N VAL A 65 -6.73 14.62 -30.53
CA VAL A 65 -6.90 13.75 -29.36
C VAL A 65 -5.83 12.66 -29.36
N ALA A 66 -5.10 12.54 -28.24
CA ALA A 66 -4.16 11.47 -27.94
C ALA A 66 -4.71 10.58 -26.81
N ARG A 67 -4.47 9.25 -26.88
CA ARG A 67 -4.88 8.29 -25.85
C ARG A 67 -3.75 7.90 -24.89
N SER A 68 -2.55 8.36 -25.15
CA SER A 68 -1.38 8.17 -24.30
C SER A 68 -0.73 9.51 -24.01
N PRO A 69 0.04 9.64 -22.91
CA PRO A 69 0.79 10.86 -22.62
C PRO A 69 1.69 11.26 -23.79
N VAL A 70 1.53 12.50 -24.25
CA VAL A 70 2.32 13.08 -25.34
C VAL A 70 2.92 14.40 -24.83
N ALA A 71 4.21 14.58 -25.07
CA ALA A 71 4.90 15.82 -24.72
C ALA A 71 4.28 17.01 -25.46
N GLY A 72 3.99 18.10 -24.71
CA GLY A 72 3.40 19.30 -25.28
C GLY A 72 1.88 19.26 -25.41
N ALA A 73 1.19 18.29 -24.84
CA ALA A 73 -0.27 18.31 -24.74
C ALA A 73 -0.74 19.52 -23.93
N SER A 74 -1.85 20.12 -24.38
CA SER A 74 -2.38 21.40 -23.85
C SER A 74 -3.44 21.21 -22.77
N GLY A 75 -3.91 19.97 -22.55
CA GLY A 75 -4.89 19.63 -21.53
C GLY A 75 -5.16 18.13 -21.51
N ALA A 76 -5.88 17.69 -20.47
CA ALA A 76 -6.27 16.29 -20.29
C ALA A 76 -7.76 16.13 -19.97
N VAL A 77 -8.33 15.02 -20.38
CA VAL A 77 -9.66 14.56 -19.99
C VAL A 77 -9.55 13.14 -19.46
N ILE A 78 -9.92 12.94 -18.21
CA ILE A 78 -9.98 11.65 -17.58
C ILE A 78 -11.43 11.14 -17.66
N VAL A 79 -11.59 9.90 -18.05
CA VAL A 79 -12.90 9.25 -18.12
C VAL A 79 -12.98 8.16 -17.08
N GLY A 80 -13.94 8.26 -16.16
CA GLY A 80 -14.17 7.31 -15.07
C GLY A 80 -14.29 7.96 -13.69
N ASP A 81 -14.62 7.13 -12.69
CA ASP A 81 -14.91 7.55 -11.32
C ASP A 81 -13.63 7.45 -10.45
N GLY A 82 -12.96 8.52 -10.20
CA GLY A 82 -11.81 8.59 -9.29
C GLY A 82 -10.68 9.47 -9.82
N PRO A 83 -9.77 9.91 -8.96
CA PRO A 83 -8.56 10.60 -9.40
C PRO A 83 -7.58 9.59 -10.01
N PRO A 84 -6.83 9.95 -11.07
CA PRO A 84 -5.84 9.05 -11.66
C PRO A 84 -4.69 8.81 -10.68
N ILE A 85 -4.24 7.55 -10.58
CA ILE A 85 -3.15 7.13 -9.69
C ILE A 85 -1.82 7.80 -10.09
N SER A 86 -1.61 8.05 -11.38
CA SER A 86 -0.41 8.69 -11.95
C SER A 86 -0.71 10.11 -12.46
N GLY A 87 -1.48 10.88 -11.73
CA GLY A 87 -1.99 12.19 -12.20
C GLY A 87 -0.95 13.28 -12.40
N ASP A 88 0.26 13.14 -11.86
CA ASP A 88 1.30 14.18 -11.94
C ASP A 88 1.89 14.35 -13.35
N GLU A 89 1.79 13.34 -14.20
CA GLU A 89 2.27 13.38 -15.59
C GLU A 89 1.25 13.99 -16.58
N LEU A 90 0.03 14.29 -16.11
CA LEU A 90 -1.02 14.81 -16.98
C LEU A 90 -0.96 16.34 -17.08
N PRO A 91 -1.15 16.93 -18.28
CA PRO A 91 -1.13 18.37 -18.47
C PRO A 91 -2.34 19.03 -17.81
N SER A 92 -2.18 20.29 -17.42
CA SER A 92 -3.26 21.18 -16.98
C SER A 92 -3.66 22.11 -18.13
N PRO A 93 -4.97 22.41 -18.29
CA PRO A 93 -6.10 22.02 -17.44
C PRO A 93 -6.50 20.55 -17.63
N ALA A 94 -7.03 19.93 -16.54
CA ALA A 94 -7.49 18.55 -16.58
C ALA A 94 -8.97 18.45 -16.17
N PHE A 95 -9.75 17.81 -16.99
CA PHE A 95 -11.19 17.60 -16.79
C PHE A 95 -11.49 16.15 -16.50
N VAL A 96 -12.58 15.89 -15.77
CA VAL A 96 -13.06 14.52 -15.50
C VAL A 96 -14.44 14.36 -16.08
N VAL A 97 -14.69 13.23 -16.76
CA VAL A 97 -16.00 12.84 -17.28
C VAL A 97 -16.41 11.54 -16.61
N VAL A 98 -17.54 11.57 -15.90
CA VAL A 98 -18.11 10.40 -15.21
C VAL A 98 -19.39 9.93 -15.92
N ALA A 99 -19.71 8.65 -15.79
CA ALA A 99 -20.97 8.11 -16.28
C ALA A 99 -22.18 8.80 -15.62
N ASP A 100 -23.31 8.84 -16.31
CA ASP A 100 -24.53 9.41 -15.76
C ASP A 100 -25.04 8.58 -14.58
N SER A 101 -25.62 9.27 -13.61
CA SER A 101 -26.13 8.68 -12.35
C SER A 101 -27.33 7.71 -12.53
N GLY A 102 -27.71 7.41 -13.75
CA GLY A 102 -28.83 6.51 -14.08
C GLY A 102 -28.42 5.07 -14.41
N GLU A 103 -27.17 4.81 -14.69
CA GLU A 103 -26.66 3.44 -14.92
C GLU A 103 -26.08 2.86 -13.62
N PRO A 104 -26.36 1.58 -13.33
CA PRO A 104 -25.74 0.92 -12.18
C PRO A 104 -24.23 0.90 -12.31
N THR A 105 -23.54 1.43 -11.32
CA THR A 105 -22.07 1.39 -11.24
C THR A 105 -21.63 0.70 -9.97
N VAL A 106 -20.58 -0.11 -10.09
CA VAL A 106 -19.93 -0.78 -8.97
C VAL A 106 -18.42 -0.54 -9.05
N SER A 107 -17.80 -0.20 -7.92
CA SER A 107 -16.36 -0.08 -7.80
C SER A 107 -15.87 -0.74 -6.51
N ILE A 108 -14.65 -1.26 -6.53
CA ILE A 108 -13.95 -1.72 -5.34
C ILE A 108 -12.98 -0.62 -4.94
N ASP A 109 -13.34 0.12 -3.89
CA ASP A 109 -12.60 1.29 -3.44
C ASP A 109 -11.36 0.90 -2.62
N ARG A 110 -11.44 -0.25 -1.92
CA ARG A 110 -10.36 -0.78 -1.08
C ARG A 110 -10.46 -2.30 -0.96
N LEU A 111 -9.31 -2.95 -0.97
CA LEU A 111 -9.15 -4.38 -0.73
C LEU A 111 -8.07 -4.58 0.33
N ASP A 112 -8.50 -5.01 1.52
CA ASP A 112 -7.62 -5.32 2.63
C ASP A 112 -7.37 -6.82 2.69
N VAL A 113 -6.12 -7.21 2.47
CA VAL A 113 -5.63 -8.59 2.55
C VAL A 113 -4.33 -8.58 3.35
N PRO A 114 -4.14 -9.48 4.33
CA PRO A 114 -2.84 -9.59 5.01
C PRO A 114 -1.75 -9.94 4.01
N GLN A 115 -0.56 -9.38 4.19
CA GLN A 115 0.56 -9.61 3.28
C GLN A 115 1.16 -11.01 3.43
N ALA A 116 1.08 -11.60 4.63
CA ALA A 116 1.56 -12.94 4.92
C ALA A 116 0.59 -13.66 5.87
N THR A 117 0.50 -14.99 5.70
CA THR A 117 -0.25 -15.89 6.60
C THR A 117 0.48 -17.22 6.72
N THR A 118 0.02 -18.08 7.64
CA THR A 118 0.50 -19.45 7.75
C THR A 118 -0.47 -20.42 7.05
N LEU A 119 0.05 -21.60 6.72
CA LEU A 119 -0.78 -22.67 6.18
C LEU A 119 -1.88 -23.02 7.21
N ASP A 120 -3.06 -23.35 6.71
CA ASP A 120 -4.25 -23.75 7.51
C ASP A 120 -4.84 -22.64 8.41
N GLU A 121 -4.33 -21.41 8.36
CA GLU A 121 -4.92 -20.25 9.04
C GLU A 121 -5.99 -19.59 8.15
N ARG A 122 -7.16 -19.25 8.74
CA ARG A 122 -8.19 -18.52 8.00
C ARG A 122 -7.76 -17.08 7.73
N VAL A 123 -7.62 -16.74 6.47
CA VAL A 123 -7.26 -15.42 6.00
C VAL A 123 -8.52 -14.54 5.88
N PRO A 124 -8.63 -13.45 6.64
CA PRO A 124 -9.71 -12.49 6.43
C PRO A 124 -9.40 -11.61 5.22
N VAL A 125 -10.40 -11.41 4.37
CA VAL A 125 -10.35 -10.48 3.23
C VAL A 125 -11.51 -9.51 3.37
N LEU A 126 -11.22 -8.21 3.39
CA LEU A 126 -12.25 -7.18 3.48
C LEU A 126 -12.25 -6.34 2.20
N ALA A 127 -13.35 -6.39 1.45
CA ALA A 127 -13.54 -5.55 0.28
C ALA A 127 -14.50 -4.40 0.61
N THR A 128 -14.07 -3.16 0.35
CA THR A 128 -14.93 -1.98 0.41
C THR A 128 -15.45 -1.71 -0.99
N VAL A 129 -16.75 -1.95 -1.19
CA VAL A 129 -17.42 -1.86 -2.49
C VAL A 129 -18.41 -0.70 -2.48
N ASN A 130 -18.26 0.23 -3.41
CA ASN A 130 -19.18 1.34 -3.61
C ASN A 130 -20.14 1.01 -4.76
N VAL A 131 -21.44 1.18 -4.51
CA VAL A 131 -22.50 0.86 -5.48
C VAL A 131 -23.42 2.07 -5.64
N ARG A 132 -23.74 2.42 -6.89
CA ARG A 132 -24.65 3.52 -7.24
C ARG A 132 -25.61 3.13 -8.34
N GLY A 133 -26.82 3.69 -8.30
CA GLY A 133 -27.85 3.47 -9.29
C GLY A 133 -28.38 2.03 -9.35
N ALA A 134 -28.19 1.23 -8.28
CA ALA A 134 -28.50 -0.19 -8.25
C ALA A 134 -29.53 -0.57 -7.16
N ALA A 135 -30.34 0.37 -6.71
CA ALA A 135 -31.38 0.11 -5.71
C ALA A 135 -32.29 -1.06 -6.12
N GLY A 136 -32.51 -1.99 -5.20
CA GLY A 136 -33.32 -3.19 -5.39
C GLY A 136 -32.60 -4.36 -6.10
N ARG A 137 -31.36 -4.18 -6.57
CA ARG A 137 -30.59 -5.19 -7.32
C ARG A 137 -29.64 -5.96 -6.43
N PRO A 138 -29.28 -7.22 -6.78
CA PRO A 138 -28.25 -7.98 -6.07
C PRO A 138 -26.84 -7.50 -6.44
N LEU A 139 -26.01 -7.33 -5.43
CA LEU A 139 -24.57 -7.15 -5.53
C LEU A 139 -23.91 -8.52 -5.29
N ASP A 140 -23.19 -9.04 -6.27
CA ASP A 140 -22.41 -10.26 -6.17
C ASP A 140 -20.93 -9.92 -6.03
N VAL A 141 -20.30 -10.43 -4.96
CA VAL A 141 -18.86 -10.28 -4.71
C VAL A 141 -18.24 -11.66 -4.61
N THR A 142 -17.25 -11.94 -5.43
CA THR A 142 -16.57 -13.25 -5.48
C THR A 142 -15.08 -13.08 -5.19
N LEU A 143 -14.58 -13.87 -4.25
CA LEU A 143 -13.17 -14.00 -3.92
C LEU A 143 -12.56 -15.19 -4.67
N ARG A 144 -11.46 -14.95 -5.38
CA ARG A 144 -10.67 -15.98 -6.04
C ARG A 144 -9.22 -15.94 -5.55
N VAL A 145 -8.63 -17.10 -5.33
CA VAL A 145 -7.22 -17.25 -4.97
C VAL A 145 -6.57 -18.22 -5.92
N ALA A 146 -5.46 -17.82 -6.53
CA ALA A 146 -4.79 -18.60 -7.59
C ALA A 146 -5.75 -19.10 -8.70
N GLY A 147 -6.77 -18.29 -9.01
CA GLY A 147 -7.79 -18.59 -10.02
C GLY A 147 -8.99 -19.41 -9.54
N ALA A 148 -8.91 -20.10 -8.39
CA ALA A 148 -10.03 -20.85 -7.81
C ALA A 148 -10.97 -19.93 -7.01
N ALA A 149 -12.29 -20.14 -7.13
CA ALA A 149 -13.27 -19.43 -6.31
C ALA A 149 -13.25 -20.00 -4.88
N MET A 150 -13.03 -19.12 -3.90
CA MET A 150 -12.91 -19.50 -2.48
C MET A 150 -14.11 -19.06 -1.65
N ASP A 151 -14.69 -17.89 -1.97
CA ASP A 151 -15.82 -17.35 -1.23
C ASP A 151 -16.69 -16.50 -2.15
N ARG A 152 -17.99 -16.41 -1.84
CA ARG A 152 -18.94 -15.57 -2.58
C ARG A 152 -19.97 -15.00 -1.62
N VAL A 153 -20.19 -13.71 -1.72
CA VAL A 153 -21.19 -12.98 -0.94
C VAL A 153 -22.15 -12.29 -1.89
N THR A 154 -23.44 -12.58 -1.76
CA THR A 154 -24.50 -11.87 -2.48
C THR A 154 -25.27 -11.01 -1.48
N ARG A 155 -25.44 -9.73 -1.79
CA ARG A 155 -26.15 -8.77 -0.94
C ARG A 155 -27.11 -7.92 -1.78
N ARG A 156 -28.32 -7.69 -1.29
CA ARG A 156 -29.26 -6.77 -1.92
C ARG A 156 -28.86 -5.32 -1.63
N VAL A 157 -28.89 -4.48 -2.64
CA VAL A 157 -28.60 -3.04 -2.54
C VAL A 157 -29.91 -2.30 -2.34
N ASP A 158 -30.12 -1.71 -1.18
CA ASP A 158 -31.37 -0.97 -0.88
C ASP A 158 -31.29 0.46 -1.41
N HIS A 159 -30.13 1.08 -1.36
CA HIS A 159 -29.83 2.44 -1.83
C HIS A 159 -28.35 2.57 -2.18
N ASP A 160 -27.97 3.66 -2.84
CA ASP A 160 -26.57 3.98 -3.12
C ASP A 160 -25.76 4.00 -1.83
N SER A 161 -24.79 3.11 -1.71
CA SER A 161 -24.00 2.89 -0.48
C SER A 161 -22.63 2.32 -0.74
N THR A 162 -21.78 2.49 0.26
CA THR A 162 -20.51 1.78 0.37
C THR A 162 -20.68 0.61 1.34
N PHE A 163 -20.35 -0.59 0.88
CA PHE A 163 -20.47 -1.83 1.65
C PHE A 163 -19.09 -2.34 2.03
N SER A 164 -18.91 -2.70 3.30
CA SER A 164 -17.78 -3.51 3.76
C SER A 164 -18.19 -4.97 3.68
N ILE A 165 -17.58 -5.73 2.79
CA ILE A 165 -17.90 -7.14 2.51
C ILE A 165 -16.77 -8.01 3.09
N PRO A 166 -17.00 -8.66 4.25
CA PRO A 166 -16.06 -9.61 4.81
C PRO A 166 -16.14 -10.94 4.06
N MET A 167 -15.00 -11.43 3.65
CA MET A 167 -14.81 -12.74 3.01
C MET A 167 -13.62 -13.44 3.66
N GLY A 168 -13.41 -14.70 3.34
CA GLY A 168 -12.23 -15.40 3.85
C GLY A 168 -12.00 -16.75 3.21
N PHE A 169 -10.77 -17.23 3.33
CA PHE A 169 -10.38 -18.55 2.82
C PHE A 169 -9.29 -19.16 3.70
N VAL A 170 -9.01 -20.43 3.51
CA VAL A 170 -7.91 -21.15 4.15
C VAL A 170 -6.93 -21.56 3.05
N PRO A 171 -5.66 -21.10 3.10
CA PRO A 171 -4.65 -21.49 2.13
C PRO A 171 -4.32 -22.97 2.22
N SER A 172 -4.17 -23.62 1.08
CA SER A 172 -3.83 -25.06 0.99
C SER A 172 -2.40 -25.31 0.52
N SER A 173 -1.66 -24.28 0.13
CA SER A 173 -0.29 -24.41 -0.38
C SER A 173 0.59 -23.26 0.08
N LEU A 174 1.88 -23.53 0.27
CA LEU A 174 2.88 -22.52 0.60
C LEU A 174 3.26 -21.69 -0.63
N GLY A 175 3.70 -20.47 -0.37
CA GLY A 175 4.23 -19.54 -1.37
C GLY A 175 3.28 -18.41 -1.73
N PRO A 176 3.65 -17.58 -2.71
CA PRO A 176 2.88 -16.41 -3.12
C PRO A 176 1.58 -16.81 -3.81
N ALA A 177 0.49 -16.20 -3.39
CA ALA A 177 -0.84 -16.39 -3.96
C ALA A 177 -1.41 -15.04 -4.41
N GLY A 178 -1.92 -14.99 -5.65
CA GLY A 178 -2.71 -13.86 -6.14
C GLY A 178 -4.14 -13.96 -5.61
N VAL A 179 -4.59 -12.91 -4.96
CA VAL A 179 -5.96 -12.75 -4.44
C VAL A 179 -6.70 -11.80 -5.37
N ARG A 180 -7.82 -12.24 -5.93
CA ARG A 180 -8.66 -11.43 -6.80
C ARG A 180 -10.07 -11.35 -6.27
N VAL A 181 -10.57 -10.14 -6.08
CA VAL A 181 -11.97 -9.88 -5.75
C VAL A 181 -12.65 -9.28 -6.97
N SER A 182 -13.79 -9.84 -7.35
CA SER A 182 -14.65 -9.30 -8.39
C SER A 182 -16.01 -8.93 -7.82
N ALA A 183 -16.50 -7.75 -8.19
CA ALA A 183 -17.81 -7.25 -7.79
C ALA A 183 -18.65 -6.93 -9.02
N SER A 184 -19.90 -7.37 -9.04
CA SER A 184 -20.85 -7.11 -10.11
C SER A 184 -22.24 -6.85 -9.53
N VAL A 185 -23.01 -6.00 -10.24
CA VAL A 185 -24.42 -5.73 -9.95
C VAL A 185 -25.21 -6.04 -11.20
N ASP A 186 -26.39 -6.62 -11.05
CA ASP A 186 -27.26 -6.90 -12.19
C ASP A 186 -27.62 -5.62 -12.95
N GLY A 187 -27.46 -5.66 -14.29
CA GLY A 187 -27.64 -4.51 -15.18
C GLY A 187 -26.46 -3.52 -15.23
N ALA A 188 -25.35 -3.75 -14.48
CA ALA A 188 -24.11 -2.99 -14.68
C ALA A 188 -23.39 -3.47 -15.95
N GLN A 189 -22.79 -2.52 -16.70
CA GLN A 189 -22.12 -2.84 -17.97
C GLN A 189 -20.81 -3.63 -17.81
N SER A 190 -20.23 -3.67 -16.61
CA SER A 190 -18.96 -4.35 -16.36
C SER A 190 -18.84 -4.87 -14.93
N THR A 191 -18.09 -5.95 -14.77
CA THR A 191 -17.61 -6.45 -13.48
C THR A 191 -16.36 -5.68 -13.09
N THR A 192 -16.32 -5.14 -11.87
CA THR A 192 -15.11 -4.52 -11.32
C THR A 192 -14.25 -5.56 -10.64
N VAL A 193 -12.93 -5.43 -10.77
CA VAL A 193 -11.96 -6.37 -10.22
C VAL A 193 -10.88 -5.61 -9.47
N ALA A 194 -10.47 -6.15 -8.32
CA ALA A 194 -9.30 -5.70 -7.57
C ALA A 194 -8.39 -6.89 -7.25
N ASP A 195 -7.09 -6.68 -7.40
CA ASP A 195 -6.05 -7.67 -7.17
C ASP A 195 -5.19 -7.29 -5.95
N ALA A 196 -4.81 -8.31 -5.17
CA ALA A 196 -3.87 -8.20 -4.06
C ALA A 196 -2.96 -9.44 -4.04
N THR A 197 -1.92 -9.41 -3.21
CA THR A 197 -1.01 -10.55 -3.00
C THR A 197 -1.04 -11.00 -1.55
N LEU A 198 -0.79 -12.28 -1.35
CA LEU A 198 -0.61 -12.90 -0.06
C LEU A 198 0.57 -13.87 -0.16
N ASP A 199 1.47 -13.87 0.81
CA ASP A 199 2.50 -14.90 0.93
C ASP A 199 2.11 -15.91 2.02
N VAL A 200 1.99 -17.19 1.64
CA VAL A 200 1.70 -18.27 2.58
C VAL A 200 3.01 -18.89 3.03
N VAL A 201 3.39 -18.59 4.26
CA VAL A 201 4.70 -18.99 4.81
C VAL A 201 4.57 -20.12 5.81
N SER A 202 5.59 -20.97 5.85
CA SER A 202 5.75 -21.96 6.92
C SER A 202 6.63 -21.35 8.01
N ARG A 203 6.00 -20.63 8.94
CA ARG A 203 6.72 -20.03 10.06
C ARG A 203 6.27 -20.65 11.38
N ARG A 204 7.19 -21.25 12.12
CA ARG A 204 6.95 -21.62 13.51
C ARG A 204 6.99 -20.38 14.37
N ARG A 205 5.99 -20.22 15.25
CA ARG A 205 5.95 -19.14 16.25
C ARG A 205 6.98 -19.42 17.33
N THR A 206 7.87 -18.46 17.57
CA THR A 206 8.94 -18.61 18.55
C THR A 206 8.47 -18.16 19.93
N ILE A 207 8.45 -19.09 20.88
CA ILE A 207 7.95 -18.88 22.24
C ILE A 207 9.08 -19.12 23.24
N LEU A 208 9.33 -18.16 24.13
CA LEU A 208 10.21 -18.32 25.28
C LEU A 208 9.39 -18.48 26.56
N PHE A 209 9.57 -19.57 27.26
CA PHE A 209 9.15 -19.72 28.66
C PHE A 209 10.31 -19.35 29.57
N PHE A 210 10.07 -18.41 30.46
CA PHE A 210 11.07 -18.01 31.47
C PHE A 210 10.42 -18.03 32.84
N ASP A 211 10.85 -18.99 33.66
CA ASP A 211 10.38 -19.17 35.04
C ASP A 211 11.49 -18.78 36.02
N PRO A 212 11.43 -17.60 36.69
CA PRO A 212 12.40 -17.18 37.69
C PRO A 212 12.36 -18.08 38.93
N ARG A 213 11.29 -18.83 39.14
CA ARG A 213 11.16 -19.97 40.04
C ARG A 213 10.20 -21.00 39.43
N PRO A 214 10.27 -22.29 39.83
CA PRO A 214 9.39 -23.32 39.28
C PRO A 214 7.91 -22.95 39.48
N SER A 215 7.12 -23.01 38.38
CA SER A 215 5.69 -22.79 38.38
C SER A 215 4.97 -23.97 37.71
N TRP A 216 3.97 -24.53 38.41
CA TRP A 216 3.17 -25.62 37.90
C TRP A 216 2.32 -25.14 36.69
N THR A 217 1.71 -23.96 36.80
CA THR A 217 0.91 -23.40 35.72
C THR A 217 1.74 -23.24 34.44
N SER A 218 2.92 -22.62 34.54
CA SER A 218 3.85 -22.47 33.41
C SER A 218 4.28 -23.83 32.85
N THR A 219 4.60 -24.81 33.70
CA THR A 219 5.00 -26.15 33.27
C THR A 219 3.91 -26.83 32.41
N PHE A 220 2.63 -26.74 32.80
CA PHE A 220 1.55 -27.38 32.05
C PHE A 220 1.18 -26.60 30.78
N VAL A 221 1.23 -25.29 30.81
CA VAL A 221 1.04 -24.45 29.61
C VAL A 221 2.15 -24.76 28.59
N ARG A 222 3.42 -24.79 29.03
CA ARG A 222 4.54 -25.16 28.17
C ARG A 222 4.35 -26.52 27.51
N ARG A 223 3.97 -27.56 28.26
CA ARG A 223 3.71 -28.91 27.74
C ARG A 223 2.56 -28.95 26.72
N ALA A 224 1.57 -28.07 26.89
CA ALA A 224 0.47 -27.95 25.92
C ALA A 224 0.97 -27.43 24.56
N LEU A 225 1.94 -26.48 24.56
CA LEU A 225 2.49 -25.90 23.33
C LEU A 225 3.58 -26.79 22.71
N GLU A 226 4.42 -27.45 23.50
CA GLU A 226 5.47 -28.35 23.00
C GLU A 226 4.93 -29.50 22.11
N ARG A 227 3.63 -29.84 22.27
CA ARG A 227 2.94 -30.86 21.47
C ARG A 227 2.41 -30.34 20.14
N ASP A 228 2.46 -29.06 19.92
CA ASP A 228 1.92 -28.42 18.74
C ASP A 228 3.06 -27.97 17.81
N PRO A 229 3.15 -28.53 16.58
CA PRO A 229 4.25 -28.24 15.66
C PRO A 229 4.32 -26.78 15.18
N GLN A 230 3.25 -26.00 15.38
CA GLN A 230 3.24 -24.57 15.03
C GLN A 230 4.16 -23.74 15.93
N PHE A 231 4.50 -24.25 17.14
CA PHE A 231 5.33 -23.55 18.09
C PHE A 231 6.76 -24.07 18.15
N ALA A 232 7.72 -23.17 18.16
CA ALA A 232 9.10 -23.44 18.52
C ALA A 232 9.32 -22.96 19.96
N VAL A 233 9.24 -23.91 20.90
CA VAL A 233 9.30 -23.59 22.35
C VAL A 233 10.73 -23.69 22.85
N THR A 234 11.20 -22.62 23.47
CA THR A 234 12.45 -22.54 24.21
C THR A 234 12.13 -22.24 25.68
N SER A 235 12.80 -22.83 26.64
CA SER A 235 12.47 -22.61 28.04
C SER A 235 13.68 -22.55 28.95
N ARG A 236 13.56 -21.70 29.99
CA ARG A 236 14.47 -21.62 31.14
C ARG A 236 13.68 -21.59 32.42
N THR A 237 13.94 -22.54 33.32
CA THR A 237 13.39 -22.56 34.69
C THR A 237 14.53 -22.51 35.70
N VAL A 238 14.55 -21.48 36.53
CA VAL A 238 15.52 -21.34 37.62
C VAL A 238 15.06 -22.19 38.80
N THR A 239 15.81 -23.24 39.12
CA THR A 239 15.45 -24.19 40.18
C THR A 239 16.12 -23.88 41.49
N ALA A 240 17.31 -23.26 41.47
CA ALA A 240 18.03 -22.78 42.62
C ALA A 240 18.97 -21.64 42.21
N ARG A 241 19.63 -21.00 43.18
CA ARG A 241 20.61 -19.95 42.89
C ARG A 241 21.69 -20.47 41.94
N ASN A 242 21.83 -19.86 40.78
CA ASN A 242 22.75 -20.24 39.71
C ASN A 242 22.48 -21.64 39.07
N VAL A 243 21.34 -22.27 39.35
CA VAL A 243 20.96 -23.54 38.75
C VAL A 243 19.67 -23.36 37.95
N SER A 244 19.70 -23.72 36.69
CA SER A 244 18.55 -23.64 35.82
C SER A 244 18.44 -24.88 34.92
N THR A 245 17.21 -25.27 34.62
CA THR A 245 16.90 -26.27 33.63
C THR A 245 16.50 -25.55 32.34
N ASN A 246 17.17 -25.88 31.25
CA ASN A 246 16.96 -25.26 29.96
C ASN A 246 16.49 -26.26 28.91
N ALA A 247 15.61 -25.83 28.01
CA ALA A 247 15.32 -26.52 26.77
C ALA A 247 15.54 -25.55 25.60
N GLY A 248 16.30 -25.97 24.60
CA GLY A 248 16.78 -25.06 23.56
C GLY A 248 17.93 -24.16 24.05
N ARG A 249 18.01 -22.95 23.51
CA ARG A 249 19.02 -21.94 23.87
C ARG A 249 18.34 -20.68 24.43
N PRO A 250 17.80 -20.73 25.65
CA PRO A 250 17.16 -19.57 26.25
C PRO A 250 18.20 -18.53 26.68
N PRO A 251 17.84 -17.24 26.70
CA PRO A 251 18.66 -16.19 27.30
C PRO A 251 18.89 -16.46 28.78
N ALA A 252 20.04 -16.00 29.30
CA ALA A 252 20.37 -16.14 30.72
C ALA A 252 19.50 -15.24 31.60
N THR A 253 19.15 -14.06 31.10
CA THR A 253 18.35 -13.02 31.74
C THR A 253 17.39 -12.42 30.72
N LEU A 254 16.40 -11.64 31.19
CA LEU A 254 15.45 -10.94 30.33
C LEU A 254 15.82 -9.46 30.13
N ASP A 255 17.00 -9.05 30.57
CA ASP A 255 17.51 -7.67 30.51
C ASP A 255 18.37 -7.41 29.27
N ASP A 256 18.74 -8.45 28.51
CA ASP A 256 19.43 -8.31 27.22
C ASP A 256 18.41 -8.20 26.07
N PRO A 257 18.22 -7.00 25.50
CA PRO A 257 17.22 -6.76 24.48
C PRO A 257 17.47 -7.53 23.18
N SER A 258 18.73 -7.78 22.82
CA SER A 258 19.07 -8.40 21.53
C SER A 258 18.58 -9.85 21.46
N THR A 259 18.70 -10.59 22.55
CA THR A 259 18.28 -11.99 22.64
C THR A 259 16.75 -12.16 22.68
N LEU A 260 16.02 -11.14 23.17
CA LEU A 260 14.56 -11.17 23.21
C LEU A 260 13.92 -10.93 21.83
N SER A 261 14.60 -10.24 20.94
CA SER A 261 14.08 -9.91 19.59
C SER A 261 13.78 -11.14 18.73
N GLU A 262 14.36 -12.29 19.04
CA GLU A 262 14.16 -13.55 18.32
C GLU A 262 12.78 -14.20 18.61
N PHE A 263 12.11 -13.79 19.71
CA PHE A 263 10.85 -14.39 20.13
C PHE A 263 9.64 -13.56 19.70
N ASP A 264 8.53 -14.26 19.45
CA ASP A 264 7.22 -13.65 19.20
C ASP A 264 6.47 -13.44 20.53
N VAL A 265 6.57 -14.41 21.44
CA VAL A 265 5.90 -14.39 22.74
C VAL A 265 6.87 -14.81 23.87
N LEU A 266 6.82 -14.07 24.96
CA LEU A 266 7.51 -14.41 26.21
C LEU A 266 6.46 -14.83 27.25
N VAL A 267 6.50 -16.07 27.71
CA VAL A 267 5.62 -16.58 28.77
C VAL A 267 6.41 -16.65 30.07
N ILE A 268 5.97 -15.91 31.06
CA ILE A 268 6.63 -15.78 32.35
C ILE A 268 5.79 -16.45 33.43
N GLY A 269 6.30 -17.51 33.98
CA GLY A 269 5.74 -18.11 35.20
C GLY A 269 6.29 -17.40 36.44
N ALA A 270 5.47 -17.26 37.49
CA ALA A 270 5.84 -16.61 38.76
C ALA A 270 6.50 -15.22 38.55
N PRO A 271 5.81 -14.24 37.92
CA PRO A 271 6.38 -12.94 37.57
C PRO A 271 6.75 -12.07 38.78
N ASP A 272 6.24 -12.38 39.96
CA ASP A 272 6.58 -11.76 41.22
C ASP A 272 8.08 -11.93 41.61
N ALA A 273 8.71 -13.00 41.14
CA ALA A 273 10.12 -13.27 41.36
C ALA A 273 11.05 -12.59 40.30
N LEU A 274 10.51 -11.79 39.38
CA LEU A 274 11.31 -11.02 38.43
C LEU A 274 12.05 -9.86 39.13
N SER A 275 13.26 -9.57 38.65
CA SER A 275 13.96 -8.34 39.02
C SER A 275 13.40 -7.12 38.28
N ALA A 276 13.63 -5.93 38.82
CA ALA A 276 13.24 -4.68 38.14
C ALA A 276 13.92 -4.52 36.75
N ARG A 277 15.13 -5.08 36.57
CA ARG A 277 15.84 -5.10 35.27
C ARG A 277 15.13 -6.00 34.28
N ASN A 278 14.73 -7.23 34.68
CA ASN A 278 13.96 -8.12 33.81
C ASN A 278 12.64 -7.47 33.35
N VAL A 279 11.95 -6.79 34.27
CA VAL A 279 10.70 -6.08 33.94
C VAL A 279 10.98 -4.93 32.97
N GLY A 280 12.12 -4.24 33.07
CA GLY A 280 12.56 -3.25 32.08
C GLY A 280 12.81 -3.83 30.69
N GLY A 281 13.44 -5.01 30.63
CA GLY A 281 13.65 -5.73 29.37
C GLY A 281 12.34 -6.18 28.71
N LEU A 282 11.39 -6.69 29.52
CA LEU A 282 10.06 -7.05 29.03
C LEU A 282 9.28 -5.84 28.50
N GLU A 283 9.37 -4.70 29.18
CA GLU A 283 8.76 -3.46 28.71
C GLU A 283 9.35 -3.00 27.37
N ALA A 284 10.68 -3.02 27.25
CA ALA A 284 11.37 -2.68 26.02
C ALA A 284 11.01 -3.65 24.88
N PHE A 285 10.92 -4.95 25.17
CA PHE A 285 10.47 -5.96 24.20
C PHE A 285 9.07 -5.66 23.66
N MET A 286 8.10 -5.39 24.53
CA MET A 286 6.74 -5.05 24.08
C MET A 286 6.71 -3.73 23.29
N ARG A 287 7.37 -2.68 23.80
CA ARG A 287 7.33 -1.35 23.21
C ARG A 287 8.03 -1.26 21.86
N ARG A 288 9.22 -1.85 21.75
CA ARG A 288 10.12 -1.66 20.60
C ARG A 288 10.00 -2.80 19.59
N ARG A 289 10.07 -4.06 20.06
CA ARG A 289 9.94 -5.25 19.22
C ARG A 289 8.49 -5.48 18.79
N GLY A 290 7.54 -5.11 19.65
CA GLY A 290 6.11 -5.36 19.42
C GLY A 290 5.70 -6.80 19.74
N GLY A 291 6.50 -7.56 20.45
CA GLY A 291 6.18 -8.91 20.89
C GLY A 291 5.15 -8.93 22.02
N SER A 292 4.60 -10.11 22.31
CA SER A 292 3.61 -10.31 23.37
C SER A 292 4.26 -10.90 24.62
N VAL A 293 3.85 -10.44 25.80
CA VAL A 293 4.26 -11.01 27.09
C VAL A 293 3.05 -11.61 27.78
N VAL A 294 3.17 -12.83 28.29
CA VAL A 294 2.11 -13.54 29.03
C VAL A 294 2.60 -13.78 30.46
N PHE A 295 1.94 -13.15 31.44
CA PHE A 295 2.16 -13.42 32.85
C PHE A 295 1.22 -14.51 33.35
N LEU A 296 1.79 -15.60 33.82
CA LEU A 296 1.08 -16.65 34.53
C LEU A 296 1.31 -16.42 36.03
N LEU A 297 0.35 -15.76 36.67
CA LEU A 297 0.44 -15.52 38.12
C LEU A 297 0.44 -16.86 38.86
N ASP A 298 1.18 -16.91 39.96
CA ASP A 298 1.32 -18.13 40.74
C ASP A 298 0.74 -17.96 42.17
N ASP A 299 1.26 -17.05 42.96
CA ASP A 299 0.78 -16.87 44.33
C ASP A 299 0.70 -15.39 44.73
N SER A 300 1.65 -14.57 44.31
CA SER A 300 1.76 -13.17 44.74
C SER A 300 1.26 -12.20 43.65
N THR A 301 0.49 -11.20 44.09
CA THR A 301 0.09 -10.06 43.27
C THR A 301 1.01 -8.86 43.40
N GLN A 302 2.07 -8.97 44.22
CA GLN A 302 3.04 -7.90 44.46
C GLN A 302 4.37 -8.22 43.80
N GLY A 303 5.01 -7.20 43.28
CA GLY A 303 6.35 -7.32 42.69
C GLY A 303 6.63 -6.26 41.61
N PRO A 304 7.85 -6.22 41.08
CA PRO A 304 8.27 -5.22 40.11
C PRO A 304 7.42 -5.24 38.81
N TYR A 305 6.75 -6.36 38.48
CA TYR A 305 5.92 -6.53 37.28
C TYR A 305 4.61 -5.74 37.34
N GLU A 306 4.14 -5.33 38.53
CA GLU A 306 2.90 -4.57 38.73
C GLU A 306 2.84 -3.30 37.86
N ARG A 307 3.98 -2.63 37.69
CA ARG A 307 4.08 -1.43 36.88
C ARG A 307 3.65 -1.65 35.40
N LEU A 308 3.82 -2.87 34.90
CA LEU A 308 3.42 -3.22 33.52
C LEU A 308 1.92 -3.49 33.43
N THR A 309 1.35 -4.10 34.46
CA THR A 309 -0.09 -4.45 34.46
C THR A 309 -0.98 -3.21 34.54
N ARG A 310 -0.54 -2.17 35.28
CA ARG A 310 -1.33 -0.96 35.58
C ARG A 310 -2.72 -1.26 36.16
N ALA A 311 -2.95 -2.48 36.57
CA ALA A 311 -4.19 -2.92 37.18
C ALA A 311 -4.10 -2.72 38.71
N THR A 312 -5.24 -2.41 39.33
CA THR A 312 -5.27 -2.10 40.77
C THR A 312 -6.40 -2.85 41.47
N ALA A 313 -6.37 -2.80 42.81
CA ALA A 313 -7.36 -3.41 43.68
C ALA A 313 -7.50 -4.93 43.40
N TRP A 314 -6.38 -5.63 43.50
CA TRP A 314 -6.33 -7.07 43.32
C TRP A 314 -7.08 -7.81 44.42
N SER A 315 -7.85 -8.82 44.06
CA SER A 315 -8.56 -9.70 44.97
C SER A 315 -8.26 -11.15 44.67
N SER A 316 -8.00 -11.94 45.68
CA SER A 316 -7.88 -13.39 45.57
C SER A 316 -9.19 -14.06 45.98
N SER A 317 -9.54 -15.14 45.29
CA SER A 317 -10.69 -15.97 45.65
C SER A 317 -10.28 -17.43 45.64
N ARG A 318 -10.70 -18.15 46.67
CA ARG A 318 -10.50 -19.61 46.77
C ARG A 318 -11.85 -20.23 47.13
N GLY A 319 -12.29 -21.22 46.35
CA GLY A 319 -13.60 -21.80 46.58
C GLY A 319 -13.93 -22.93 45.63
N VAL A 320 -15.20 -23.04 45.29
CA VAL A 320 -15.66 -24.03 44.31
C VAL A 320 -15.07 -23.70 42.93
N PRO A 321 -14.60 -24.71 42.18
CA PRO A 321 -14.08 -24.49 40.84
C PRO A 321 -15.09 -23.82 39.91
N ALA A 322 -14.70 -22.68 39.34
CA ALA A 322 -15.50 -21.95 38.37
C ALA A 322 -14.96 -22.16 36.95
N THR A 323 -15.82 -22.05 35.98
CA THR A 323 -15.49 -22.15 34.55
C THR A 323 -15.54 -20.77 33.92
N PHE A 324 -14.51 -20.40 33.21
CA PHE A 324 -14.34 -19.10 32.55
C PHE A 324 -14.28 -19.34 31.04
N ALA A 325 -15.31 -18.87 30.33
CA ALA A 325 -15.37 -18.96 28.87
C ALA A 325 -14.48 -17.92 28.20
N LEU A 326 -13.96 -18.25 27.05
CA LEU A 326 -13.24 -17.32 26.16
C LEU A 326 -14.26 -16.31 25.58
N SER A 327 -14.00 -15.01 25.71
CA SER A 327 -14.94 -13.93 25.33
C SER A 327 -15.17 -13.80 23.81
N ARG A 328 -14.36 -14.42 22.96
CA ARG A 328 -14.43 -14.31 21.49
C ARG A 328 -15.29 -15.39 20.80
N GLY A 329 -16.26 -15.99 21.48
CA GLY A 329 -17.28 -16.83 20.86
C GLY A 329 -16.92 -18.30 20.66
N ASP A 330 -15.74 -18.74 21.07
CA ASP A 330 -15.37 -20.16 21.07
C ASP A 330 -15.89 -20.85 22.34
N SER A 331 -16.30 -22.12 22.22
CA SER A 331 -16.71 -22.96 23.35
C SER A 331 -15.53 -23.36 24.27
N LEU A 332 -14.40 -22.66 24.18
CA LEU A 332 -13.20 -22.92 24.98
C LEU A 332 -13.34 -22.33 26.36
N THR A 333 -13.05 -23.14 27.36
CA THR A 333 -13.18 -22.76 28.77
C THR A 333 -11.91 -23.10 29.55
N LEU A 334 -11.63 -22.25 30.56
CA LEU A 334 -10.63 -22.48 31.57
C LEU A 334 -11.31 -22.70 32.91
N ARG A 335 -10.94 -23.72 33.68
CA ARG A 335 -11.51 -24.02 34.99
C ARG A 335 -10.48 -23.78 36.07
N ALA A 336 -10.84 -23.08 37.16
CA ALA A 336 -9.96 -22.83 38.29
C ALA A 336 -10.77 -22.68 39.58
N ALA A 337 -10.19 -23.07 40.71
CA ALA A 337 -10.75 -22.88 42.07
C ALA A 337 -10.02 -21.77 42.84
N VAL A 338 -8.77 -21.51 42.49
CA VAL A 338 -7.97 -20.44 43.08
C VAL A 338 -7.70 -19.40 42.00
N THR A 339 -8.24 -18.20 42.21
CA THR A 339 -8.15 -17.14 41.22
C THR A 339 -7.71 -15.81 41.84
N VAL A 340 -7.00 -15.01 41.05
CA VAL A 340 -6.66 -13.62 41.35
C VAL A 340 -7.15 -12.74 40.22
N ALA A 341 -7.86 -11.68 40.56
CA ALA A 341 -8.39 -10.75 39.57
C ALA A 341 -8.29 -9.30 40.06
N PRO A 342 -7.97 -8.34 39.19
CA PRO A 342 -8.05 -6.93 39.53
C PRO A 342 -9.52 -6.44 39.50
N ALA A 343 -9.88 -5.56 40.43
CA ALA A 343 -11.17 -4.87 40.36
C ALA A 343 -11.16 -3.70 39.37
N ARG A 344 -9.97 -3.18 39.05
CA ARG A 344 -9.79 -2.10 38.07
C ARG A 344 -8.73 -2.49 37.04
N LEU A 345 -9.16 -2.60 35.79
CA LEU A 345 -8.32 -2.77 34.63
C LEU A 345 -7.87 -1.42 34.05
N PRO A 346 -6.75 -1.37 33.33
CA PRO A 346 -6.40 -0.23 32.49
C PRO A 346 -7.52 0.07 31.46
N ALA A 347 -7.69 1.33 31.08
CA ALA A 347 -8.76 1.75 30.16
C ALA A 347 -8.74 1.04 28.78
N ALA A 348 -7.53 0.64 28.32
CA ALA A 348 -7.36 -0.06 27.05
C ALA A 348 -7.35 -1.59 27.19
N ALA A 349 -7.61 -2.12 28.38
CA ALA A 349 -7.60 -3.55 28.61
C ALA A 349 -8.85 -4.24 28.06
N THR A 350 -8.67 -5.46 27.56
CA THR A 350 -9.73 -6.33 27.07
C THR A 350 -9.75 -7.62 27.87
N VAL A 351 -10.94 -8.08 28.26
CA VAL A 351 -11.09 -9.36 28.97
C VAL A 351 -11.07 -10.49 27.95
N ILE A 352 -10.15 -11.44 28.15
CA ILE A 352 -10.04 -12.66 27.34
C ILE A 352 -10.94 -13.77 27.91
N ALA A 353 -10.94 -13.93 29.25
CA ALA A 353 -11.83 -14.90 29.91
C ALA A 353 -12.26 -14.39 31.28
N GLY A 354 -13.53 -14.61 31.64
CA GLY A 354 -14.15 -14.23 32.90
C GLY A 354 -14.93 -12.92 32.82
N ASP A 355 -16.22 -12.97 32.45
CA ASP A 355 -17.06 -11.78 32.20
C ASP A 355 -17.24 -10.86 33.43
N THR A 356 -17.51 -11.45 34.59
CA THR A 356 -17.72 -10.68 35.84
C THR A 356 -16.43 -10.42 36.62
N LYS A 357 -15.44 -11.28 36.44
CA LYS A 357 -14.10 -11.17 37.03
C LYS A 357 -13.08 -11.41 35.93
N PRO A 358 -12.23 -10.43 35.59
CA PRO A 358 -11.25 -10.58 34.52
C PRO A 358 -10.10 -11.51 34.98
N ILE A 359 -10.30 -12.82 34.73
CA ILE A 359 -9.34 -13.85 35.12
C ILE A 359 -8.18 -13.92 34.14
N VAL A 360 -8.49 -13.82 32.83
CA VAL A 360 -7.47 -13.65 31.80
C VAL A 360 -7.83 -12.40 31.01
N TRP A 361 -6.88 -11.49 30.90
CA TRP A 361 -7.09 -10.20 30.23
C TRP A 361 -5.81 -9.73 29.55
N GLU A 362 -5.95 -8.83 28.60
CA GLU A 362 -4.84 -8.24 27.87
C GLU A 362 -4.88 -6.71 27.89
N THR A 363 -3.70 -6.09 27.75
CA THR A 363 -3.57 -4.64 27.60
C THR A 363 -2.45 -4.32 26.60
N PRO A 364 -2.61 -3.32 25.73
CA PRO A 364 -1.53 -2.89 24.83
C PRO A 364 -0.40 -2.20 25.61
N VAL A 365 0.85 -2.48 25.21
CA VAL A 365 2.05 -1.84 25.74
C VAL A 365 2.95 -1.46 24.57
N GLY A 366 2.88 -0.21 24.13
CA GLY A 366 3.58 0.24 22.92
C GLY A 366 3.06 -0.47 21.66
N ALA A 367 3.95 -1.09 20.90
CA ALA A 367 3.59 -1.87 19.71
C ALA A 367 3.19 -3.32 20.01
N GLY A 368 3.44 -3.80 21.23
CA GLY A 368 3.10 -5.14 21.71
C GLY A 368 1.97 -5.16 22.71
N ARG A 369 1.79 -6.28 23.38
CA ARG A 369 0.74 -6.46 24.39
C ARG A 369 1.18 -7.30 25.58
N LEU A 370 0.56 -7.05 26.71
CA LEU A 370 0.68 -7.86 27.92
C LEU A 370 -0.62 -8.63 28.14
N ILE A 371 -0.50 -9.94 28.32
CA ILE A 371 -1.59 -10.83 28.74
C ILE A 371 -1.33 -11.26 30.17
N VAL A 372 -2.33 -11.23 31.03
CA VAL A 372 -2.21 -11.63 32.43
C VAL A 372 -3.25 -12.70 32.73
N SER A 373 -2.82 -13.81 33.31
CA SER A 373 -3.69 -14.87 33.81
C SER A 373 -3.60 -14.98 35.33
N GLY A 374 -4.73 -14.81 35.98
CA GLY A 374 -4.92 -15.02 37.40
C GLY A 374 -5.58 -16.37 37.76
N ALA A 375 -5.60 -17.33 36.86
CA ALA A 375 -6.09 -18.70 37.13
C ALA A 375 -4.96 -19.55 37.70
N LEU A 376 -4.77 -19.50 39.02
CA LEU A 376 -3.57 -20.02 39.68
C LEU A 376 -3.45 -21.55 39.68
N ASP A 377 -4.57 -22.24 39.74
CA ASP A 377 -4.62 -23.70 39.84
C ASP A 377 -5.37 -24.38 38.66
N ALA A 378 -5.52 -23.69 37.56
CA ALA A 378 -6.25 -24.21 36.39
C ALA A 378 -5.66 -25.54 35.85
N TRP A 379 -4.37 -25.75 36.01
CA TRP A 379 -3.68 -26.97 35.63
C TRP A 379 -4.19 -28.23 36.35
N ARG A 380 -4.82 -28.09 37.55
CA ARG A 380 -5.42 -29.19 38.32
C ARG A 380 -6.69 -29.73 37.65
N PHE A 381 -7.39 -28.89 36.92
CA PHE A 381 -8.63 -29.22 36.20
C PHE A 381 -8.41 -29.59 34.74
N ARG A 382 -7.14 -29.85 34.40
CA ARG A 382 -6.78 -30.37 33.09
C ARG A 382 -7.30 -31.79 32.92
N ASP A 383 -8.24 -31.97 32.00
CA ASP A 383 -8.74 -33.27 31.62
C ASP A 383 -7.97 -33.77 30.40
N PRO A 384 -7.22 -34.90 30.53
CA PRO A 384 -6.51 -35.47 29.38
C PRO A 384 -7.41 -35.91 28.24
N ALA A 385 -8.69 -36.25 28.52
CA ALA A 385 -9.64 -36.68 27.51
C ALA A 385 -10.26 -35.53 26.74
N SER A 386 -10.57 -34.40 27.42
CA SER A 386 -11.23 -33.24 26.79
C SER A 386 -10.26 -32.22 26.20
N SER A 387 -9.01 -32.22 26.66
CA SER A 387 -7.93 -31.30 26.24
C SER A 387 -8.30 -29.79 26.23
N THR A 388 -9.38 -29.38 26.93
CA THR A 388 -9.86 -27.98 26.94
C THR A 388 -8.82 -27.00 27.44
N PHE A 389 -8.10 -27.34 28.53
CA PHE A 389 -6.98 -26.54 29.03
C PHE A 389 -5.89 -26.33 27.97
N ASP A 390 -5.46 -27.42 27.31
CA ASP A 390 -4.41 -27.37 26.30
C ASP A 390 -4.86 -26.51 25.09
N ARG A 391 -6.12 -26.68 24.64
CA ARG A 391 -6.67 -25.88 23.53
C ARG A 391 -6.82 -24.42 23.90
N PHE A 392 -7.29 -24.11 25.11
CA PHE A 392 -7.40 -22.73 25.57
C PHE A 392 -6.06 -22.00 25.47
N TRP A 393 -5.00 -22.59 26.06
CA TRP A 393 -3.69 -21.95 26.06
C TRP A 393 -3.04 -21.91 24.67
N ARG A 394 -3.22 -22.93 23.85
CA ARG A 394 -2.77 -22.87 22.45
C ARG A 394 -3.44 -21.71 21.70
N THR A 395 -4.74 -21.55 21.84
CA THR A 395 -5.48 -20.46 21.18
C THR A 395 -5.02 -19.10 21.67
N VAL A 396 -4.91 -18.87 22.98
CA VAL A 396 -4.47 -17.58 23.55
C VAL A 396 -3.05 -17.24 23.11
N ILE A 397 -2.13 -18.20 23.13
CA ILE A 397 -0.74 -17.95 22.76
C ILE A 397 -0.56 -17.88 21.25
N ALA A 398 -1.33 -18.62 20.45
CA ALA A 398 -1.35 -18.47 19.00
C ALA A 398 -1.81 -17.06 18.59
N ASP A 399 -2.88 -16.56 19.21
CA ASP A 399 -3.36 -15.20 18.98
C ASP A 399 -2.33 -14.15 19.43
N ALA A 400 -1.68 -14.37 20.57
CA ALA A 400 -0.58 -13.55 21.04
C ALA A 400 0.58 -13.50 20.04
N ALA A 401 0.96 -14.64 19.49
CA ALA A 401 2.05 -14.76 18.52
C ALA A 401 1.65 -14.21 17.12
N ALA A 402 0.39 -14.39 16.71
CA ALA A 402 -0.12 -13.86 15.45
C ALA A 402 -0.09 -12.33 15.41
N SER A 403 -0.33 -11.67 16.55
CA SER A 403 -0.27 -10.22 16.66
C SER A 403 1.14 -9.65 16.74
N ALA A 404 2.15 -10.47 17.03
CA ALA A 404 3.54 -10.00 17.09
C ALA A 404 4.07 -9.75 15.68
N PRO A 405 4.42 -8.50 15.31
CA PRO A 405 4.98 -8.21 14.00
C PRO A 405 6.33 -8.91 13.83
N PRO A 406 6.77 -9.23 12.61
CA PRO A 406 8.09 -9.80 12.38
C PRO A 406 9.20 -8.80 12.76
N PRO A 407 10.42 -9.28 13.15
CA PRO A 407 11.55 -8.40 13.46
C PRO A 407 11.94 -7.49 12.29
N LEU A 408 11.80 -7.99 11.09
CA LEU A 408 11.99 -7.26 9.84
C LEU A 408 10.72 -7.43 9.01
N LEU A 409 9.95 -6.36 8.89
CA LEU A 409 8.77 -6.28 8.03
C LEU A 409 9.18 -5.65 6.69
N VAL A 410 8.85 -6.30 5.60
CA VAL A 410 9.09 -5.79 4.25
C VAL A 410 7.76 -5.67 3.53
N GLU A 411 7.56 -4.56 2.84
CA GLU A 411 6.35 -4.27 2.07
C GLU A 411 6.73 -3.72 0.71
N THR A 412 5.92 -3.96 -0.30
CA THR A 412 6.10 -3.38 -1.64
C THR A 412 4.86 -2.60 -2.05
N ALA A 413 5.05 -1.45 -2.68
CA ALA A 413 3.97 -0.65 -3.24
C ALA A 413 4.26 -0.25 -4.70
N PRO A 414 3.47 -0.71 -5.67
CA PRO A 414 2.39 -1.69 -5.52
C PRO A 414 2.91 -3.12 -5.27
N ALA A 415 2.10 -3.95 -4.59
CA ALA A 415 2.41 -5.37 -4.36
C ALA A 415 2.31 -6.21 -5.66
N ILE A 416 1.48 -5.76 -6.60
CA ILE A 416 1.41 -6.26 -7.97
C ILE A 416 1.74 -5.10 -8.90
N ALA A 417 2.79 -5.23 -9.70
CA ALA A 417 3.27 -4.18 -10.60
C ALA A 417 3.07 -4.56 -12.07
N LYS A 418 2.96 -3.55 -12.92
CA LYS A 418 3.06 -3.74 -14.37
C LYS A 418 4.54 -3.94 -14.77
N PRO A 419 4.81 -4.60 -15.91
CA PRO A 419 6.16 -4.73 -16.45
C PRO A 419 6.87 -3.37 -16.59
N GLY A 420 8.02 -3.19 -15.92
CA GLY A 420 8.80 -1.96 -15.94
C GLY A 420 8.28 -0.82 -15.05
N GLU A 421 7.22 -1.02 -14.29
CA GLU A 421 6.70 -0.04 -13.32
C GLU A 421 7.66 0.18 -12.17
N THR A 422 7.68 1.38 -11.60
CA THR A 422 8.45 1.68 -10.40
C THR A 422 7.73 1.14 -9.18
N VAL A 423 8.44 0.34 -8.39
CA VAL A 423 7.96 -0.27 -7.14
C VAL A 423 8.74 0.34 -5.99
N GLU A 424 8.05 0.79 -4.99
CA GLU A 424 8.62 1.22 -3.71
C GLU A 424 8.74 0.01 -2.79
N VAL A 425 9.88 -0.10 -2.12
CA VAL A 425 10.17 -1.15 -1.14
C VAL A 425 10.33 -0.48 0.21
N TYR A 426 9.49 -0.84 1.14
CA TYR A 426 9.54 -0.37 2.53
C TYR A 426 10.07 -1.49 3.41
N ALA A 427 10.95 -1.13 4.34
CA ALA A 427 11.44 -2.05 5.34
C ALA A 427 11.34 -1.40 6.72
N THR A 428 10.77 -2.14 7.67
CA THR A 428 10.66 -1.71 9.07
C THR A 428 11.39 -2.73 9.94
N ILE A 429 12.48 -2.28 10.58
CA ILE A 429 13.25 -3.07 11.53
C ILE A 429 12.69 -2.82 12.91
N ARG A 430 12.29 -3.88 13.60
CA ARG A 430 11.77 -3.85 14.96
C ARG A 430 12.76 -4.56 15.89
N ASP A 431 13.76 -3.83 16.32
CA ASP A 431 14.77 -4.34 17.25
C ASP A 431 14.64 -3.61 18.59
N VAL A 432 14.75 -4.36 19.68
CA VAL A 432 14.75 -3.81 21.04
C VAL A 432 15.93 -2.87 21.28
N ALA A 433 17.05 -3.09 20.58
CA ALA A 433 18.23 -2.21 20.66
C ALA A 433 18.03 -0.83 20.00
N LEU A 434 17.01 -0.69 19.11
CA LEU A 434 16.70 0.59 18.48
C LEU A 434 15.87 1.44 19.43
N ASP A 435 16.50 2.44 20.05
CA ASP A 435 15.82 3.42 20.89
C ASP A 435 15.38 4.63 20.05
N PRO A 436 14.07 4.86 19.88
CA PRO A 436 13.59 6.03 19.16
C PRO A 436 13.96 7.34 19.85
N ASP A 437 14.12 7.34 21.17
CA ASP A 437 14.50 8.53 21.95
C ASP A 437 16.01 8.79 21.90
N ALA A 438 16.84 7.78 21.61
CA ALA A 438 18.29 7.91 21.43
C ALA A 438 18.70 8.39 20.03
N ALA A 439 17.79 8.51 19.10
CA ALA A 439 18.06 8.85 17.69
C ALA A 439 18.64 10.26 17.46
N SER A 440 18.65 11.11 18.47
CA SER A 440 19.17 12.49 18.41
C SER A 440 20.65 12.62 18.82
N GLY A 441 21.28 11.54 19.27
CA GLY A 441 22.66 11.56 19.77
C GLY A 441 23.69 11.00 18.77
N ALA A 442 24.93 11.50 18.86
CA ALA A 442 26.06 11.08 18.01
C ALA A 442 26.48 9.58 18.12
N GLY A 443 25.73 8.78 18.90
CA GLY A 443 25.95 7.35 19.13
C GLY A 443 24.81 6.42 18.70
N ALA A 444 23.82 6.91 17.96
CA ALA A 444 22.72 6.07 17.51
C ALA A 444 23.21 4.97 16.56
N ILE A 445 23.00 3.72 16.94
CA ILE A 445 23.30 2.55 16.08
C ILE A 445 22.37 2.61 14.88
N ARG A 446 22.92 2.86 13.70
CA ARG A 446 22.19 2.78 12.44
C ARG A 446 22.29 1.35 11.95
N PRO A 447 21.18 0.59 11.87
CA PRO A 447 21.23 -0.76 11.33
C PRO A 447 21.66 -0.72 9.87
N SER A 448 22.57 -1.63 9.49
CA SER A 448 22.90 -1.85 8.09
C SER A 448 21.77 -2.62 7.43
N ILE A 449 21.30 -2.14 6.28
CA ILE A 449 20.24 -2.79 5.52
C ILE A 449 20.72 -3.05 4.10
N SER A 450 20.42 -4.23 3.58
CA SER A 450 20.65 -4.59 2.17
C SER A 450 19.35 -5.13 1.58
N ALA A 451 19.06 -4.76 0.35
CA ALA A 451 17.88 -5.22 -0.36
C ALA A 451 18.23 -5.64 -1.78
N THR A 452 17.62 -6.72 -2.26
CA THR A 452 17.80 -7.26 -3.61
C THR A 452 16.46 -7.71 -4.19
N LEU A 453 16.26 -7.45 -5.49
CA LEU A 453 15.16 -7.99 -6.28
C LEU A 453 15.73 -9.05 -7.23
N GLU A 454 15.14 -10.25 -7.29
CA GLU A 454 15.52 -11.28 -8.28
C GLU A 454 15.43 -10.74 -9.71
N PRO A 455 16.41 -11.09 -10.58
CA PRO A 455 17.53 -12.04 -10.43
C PRO A 455 18.84 -11.47 -9.86
N GLY A 456 18.81 -10.46 -8.97
CA GLY A 456 20.02 -9.94 -8.31
C GLY A 456 20.19 -8.42 -8.43
N THR A 457 19.12 -7.70 -8.78
CA THR A 457 19.11 -6.23 -8.81
C THR A 457 19.18 -5.67 -7.39
N ARG A 458 20.22 -4.91 -7.07
CA ARG A 458 20.33 -4.24 -5.76
C ARG A 458 19.33 -3.10 -5.67
N VAL A 459 18.60 -3.05 -4.56
CA VAL A 459 17.70 -1.95 -4.20
C VAL A 459 18.42 -1.08 -3.17
N ARG A 460 18.58 0.21 -3.48
CA ARG A 460 19.20 1.15 -2.57
C ARG A 460 18.16 1.61 -1.56
N MET A 461 18.40 1.33 -0.28
CA MET A 461 17.52 1.67 0.82
C MET A 461 17.98 2.95 1.52
N TRP A 462 17.05 3.85 1.82
CA TRP A 462 17.28 5.12 2.51
C TRP A 462 16.48 5.16 3.81
N PRO A 463 17.03 5.70 4.90
CA PRO A 463 16.26 5.87 6.13
C PRO A 463 15.12 6.88 5.91
N GLU A 464 13.94 6.56 6.43
CA GLU A 464 12.73 7.37 6.33
C GLU A 464 12.27 7.80 7.73
N GLY A 465 12.47 9.08 8.07
CA GLY A 465 11.94 9.77 9.26
C GLY A 465 12.13 9.08 10.60
N ASN A 466 11.51 7.95 10.80
CA ASN A 466 11.54 7.20 12.06
C ASN A 466 12.71 6.20 12.12
N VAL A 467 13.22 5.97 13.33
CA VAL A 467 14.27 4.97 13.56
C VAL A 467 13.80 3.58 13.14
N GLY A 468 14.60 2.89 12.33
CA GLY A 468 14.30 1.55 11.85
C GLY A 468 13.40 1.47 10.62
N ARG A 469 12.93 2.61 10.06
CA ARG A 469 12.20 2.62 8.78
C ARG A 469 13.11 3.00 7.63
N PHE A 470 12.98 2.27 6.53
CA PHE A 470 13.76 2.46 5.30
C PHE A 470 12.84 2.37 4.09
N THR A 471 13.14 3.15 3.07
CA THR A 471 12.46 3.12 1.78
C THR A 471 13.47 2.99 0.65
N GLY A 472 13.08 2.33 -0.42
CA GLY A 472 13.87 2.20 -1.63
C GLY A 472 12.98 2.07 -2.84
N THR A 473 13.51 2.36 -4.02
CA THR A 473 12.77 2.23 -5.27
C THR A 473 13.48 1.28 -6.22
N VAL A 474 12.72 0.46 -6.91
CA VAL A 474 13.22 -0.46 -7.94
C VAL A 474 12.23 -0.55 -9.10
N ARG A 475 12.72 -0.81 -10.29
CA ARG A 475 11.85 -1.09 -11.44
C ARG A 475 11.48 -2.56 -11.48
N ALA A 476 10.20 -2.85 -11.60
CA ALA A 476 9.70 -4.20 -11.82
C ALA A 476 10.31 -4.80 -13.10
N PRO A 477 10.62 -6.10 -13.10
CA PRO A 477 11.08 -6.79 -14.28
C PRO A 477 10.13 -6.62 -15.47
N ARG A 478 10.68 -6.64 -16.69
CA ARG A 478 9.87 -6.48 -17.91
C ARG A 478 9.06 -7.72 -18.27
N ARG A 479 9.44 -8.89 -17.79
CA ARG A 479 8.71 -10.14 -18.03
C ARG A 479 7.68 -10.34 -16.93
N PRO A 480 6.43 -10.67 -17.25
CA PRO A 480 5.46 -11.11 -16.26
C PRO A 480 5.95 -12.34 -15.50
N GLY A 481 5.65 -12.41 -14.20
CA GLY A 481 6.08 -13.51 -13.35
C GLY A 481 6.07 -13.13 -11.88
N VAL A 482 6.46 -14.07 -11.03
CA VAL A 482 6.64 -13.87 -9.59
C VAL A 482 8.12 -13.71 -9.31
N TYR A 483 8.48 -12.62 -8.70
CA TYR A 483 9.84 -12.28 -8.30
C TYR A 483 9.91 -12.14 -6.79
N ARG A 484 11.11 -12.20 -6.22
CA ARG A 484 11.31 -12.09 -4.78
C ARG A 484 12.14 -10.85 -4.46
N VAL A 485 11.64 -10.06 -3.52
CA VAL A 485 12.40 -8.97 -2.90
C VAL A 485 12.91 -9.50 -1.56
N THR A 486 14.23 -9.60 -1.43
CA THR A 486 14.91 -10.04 -0.21
C THR A 486 15.55 -8.85 0.47
N VAL A 487 15.22 -8.66 1.74
CA VAL A 487 15.82 -7.62 2.59
C VAL A 487 16.51 -8.28 3.77
N ALA A 488 17.73 -7.85 4.07
CA ALA A 488 18.48 -8.36 5.21
C ALA A 488 19.03 -7.21 6.07
N SER A 489 18.91 -7.35 7.39
CA SER A 489 19.43 -6.41 8.39
C SER A 489 19.59 -7.08 9.74
N GLY A 490 20.72 -6.84 10.43
CA GLY A 490 20.93 -7.27 11.81
C GLY A 490 20.83 -8.79 12.03
N GLY A 491 21.17 -9.61 11.03
CA GLY A 491 21.03 -11.07 11.08
C GLY A 491 19.62 -11.59 10.73
N HIS A 492 18.64 -10.70 10.54
CA HIS A 492 17.31 -11.04 10.06
C HIS A 492 17.22 -10.90 8.55
N THR A 493 16.49 -11.83 7.92
CA THR A 493 16.17 -11.79 6.49
C THR A 493 14.68 -11.93 6.31
N ALA A 494 14.11 -11.10 5.47
CA ALA A 494 12.70 -11.17 5.10
C ALA A 494 12.57 -11.15 3.57
N ASP A 495 11.74 -12.04 3.08
CA ASP A 495 11.42 -12.19 1.66
C ASP A 495 9.96 -11.81 1.43
N ILE A 496 9.70 -11.02 0.39
CA ILE A 496 8.34 -10.72 -0.05
C ILE A 496 8.20 -10.97 -1.54
N PRO A 497 7.12 -11.60 -2.02
CA PRO A 497 6.87 -11.75 -3.43
C PRO A 497 6.45 -10.43 -4.06
N LEU A 498 6.99 -10.13 -5.26
CA LEU A 498 6.53 -9.11 -6.17
C LEU A 498 5.93 -9.79 -7.39
N ILE A 499 4.63 -9.66 -7.59
CA ILE A 499 3.97 -10.18 -8.78
C ILE A 499 4.02 -9.13 -9.88
N VAL A 500 4.55 -9.50 -11.05
CA VAL A 500 4.56 -8.65 -12.24
C VAL A 500 3.55 -9.19 -13.23
N SER A 501 2.52 -8.42 -13.54
CA SER A 501 1.45 -8.81 -14.48
C SER A 501 1.02 -7.61 -15.32
N ALA A 502 0.69 -7.84 -16.59
CA ALA A 502 0.16 -6.82 -17.47
C ALA A 502 -1.32 -6.47 -17.15
N ASP A 503 -2.06 -7.41 -16.57
CA ASP A 503 -3.51 -7.32 -16.33
C ASP A 503 -3.86 -6.94 -14.89
N VAL A 504 -2.98 -6.18 -14.22
CA VAL A 504 -3.21 -5.74 -12.84
C VAL A 504 -4.32 -4.71 -12.77
N ARG A 505 -5.24 -4.91 -11.85
CA ARG A 505 -6.29 -3.97 -11.51
C ARG A 505 -6.27 -3.67 -10.01
N MET A 506 -5.76 -2.51 -9.66
CA MET A 506 -5.76 -2.05 -8.26
C MET A 506 -7.16 -1.56 -7.87
N ALA A 507 -7.54 -1.78 -6.61
CA ALA A 507 -8.70 -1.11 -6.02
C ALA A 507 -8.47 0.41 -6.09
N THR A 508 -9.41 1.13 -6.69
CA THR A 508 -9.29 2.59 -6.86
C THR A 508 -10.49 3.25 -6.19
N PRO A 509 -10.27 4.14 -5.21
CA PRO A 509 -11.36 4.87 -4.59
C PRO A 509 -12.18 5.61 -5.64
N SER A 510 -13.47 5.28 -5.76
CA SER A 510 -14.39 5.99 -6.65
C SER A 510 -15.18 7.01 -5.83
N SER A 511 -14.80 8.27 -5.94
CA SER A 511 -15.53 9.37 -5.32
C SER A 511 -15.65 10.55 -6.28
N PRO A 512 -16.86 10.92 -6.72
CA PRO A 512 -17.05 12.12 -7.53
C PRO A 512 -16.54 13.38 -6.82
N THR A 513 -16.58 13.41 -5.50
CA THR A 513 -16.04 14.51 -4.70
C THR A 513 -14.53 14.62 -4.87
N LEU A 514 -13.80 13.49 -4.79
CA LEU A 514 -12.36 13.46 -5.01
C LEU A 514 -12.01 13.80 -6.46
N SER A 515 -12.75 13.25 -7.43
CA SER A 515 -12.57 13.54 -8.86
C SER A 515 -12.84 15.01 -9.18
N SER A 516 -13.87 15.61 -8.56
CA SER A 516 -14.19 17.03 -8.70
C SER A 516 -13.09 17.90 -8.06
N ALA A 517 -12.65 17.59 -6.85
CA ALA A 517 -11.57 18.31 -6.18
C ALA A 517 -10.26 18.24 -6.97
N TRP A 518 -9.92 17.06 -7.51
CA TRP A 518 -8.74 16.86 -8.35
C TRP A 518 -8.83 17.67 -9.66
N ALA A 519 -9.96 17.64 -10.36
CA ALA A 519 -10.15 18.41 -11.59
C ALA A 519 -10.04 19.92 -11.31
N ASN A 520 -10.67 20.40 -10.23
CA ASN A 520 -10.65 21.82 -9.85
C ASN A 520 -9.23 22.30 -9.49
N SER A 521 -8.43 21.48 -8.79
CA SER A 521 -7.04 21.82 -8.47
C SER A 521 -6.15 21.99 -9.71
N ARG A 522 -6.56 21.42 -10.85
CA ARG A 522 -5.87 21.50 -12.14
C ARG A 522 -6.53 22.43 -13.15
N GLY A 523 -7.40 23.32 -12.69
CA GLY A 523 -8.07 24.33 -13.55
C GLY A 523 -9.13 23.75 -14.50
N GLY A 524 -9.59 22.53 -14.24
CA GLY A 524 -10.69 21.88 -14.94
C GLY A 524 -11.93 21.77 -14.07
N ARG A 525 -12.85 20.88 -14.43
CA ARG A 525 -14.04 20.53 -13.66
C ARG A 525 -14.56 19.15 -14.04
N LEU A 526 -15.48 18.62 -13.24
CA LEU A 526 -16.17 17.35 -13.50
C LEU A 526 -17.38 17.57 -14.42
N PHE A 527 -17.56 16.67 -15.39
CA PHE A 527 -18.72 16.58 -16.28
C PHE A 527 -19.40 15.22 -16.12
N GLN A 528 -20.71 15.18 -16.28
CA GLN A 528 -21.46 13.94 -16.45
C GLN A 528 -21.53 13.59 -17.93
N ALA A 529 -21.73 12.31 -18.27
CA ALA A 529 -21.78 11.82 -19.64
C ALA A 529 -22.81 12.57 -20.50
N ARG A 530 -23.97 12.92 -19.94
CA ARG A 530 -24.99 13.74 -20.61
C ARG A 530 -24.55 15.15 -20.99
N ASP A 531 -23.52 15.67 -20.33
CA ASP A 531 -23.01 17.02 -20.56
C ASP A 531 -21.76 17.08 -21.45
N ILE A 532 -21.38 15.95 -22.09
CA ILE A 532 -20.18 15.84 -22.96
C ILE A 532 -20.21 16.89 -24.08
N GLY A 533 -21.39 17.27 -24.59
CA GLY A 533 -21.51 18.31 -25.63
C GLY A 533 -20.97 19.68 -25.22
N ARG A 534 -20.89 19.96 -23.90
CA ARG A 534 -20.35 21.23 -23.35
C ARG A 534 -18.84 21.16 -23.08
N LEU A 535 -18.24 19.97 -23.08
CA LEU A 535 -16.83 19.76 -22.78
C LEU A 535 -15.88 20.49 -23.74
N PRO A 536 -16.10 20.47 -25.09
CA PRO A 536 -15.21 21.19 -26.02
C PRO A 536 -15.14 22.69 -25.75
N ALA A 537 -16.27 23.33 -25.41
CA ALA A 537 -16.31 24.75 -25.09
C ALA A 537 -15.62 25.08 -23.78
N ALA A 538 -15.75 24.19 -22.78
CA ALA A 538 -15.06 24.33 -21.49
C ALA A 538 -13.53 24.18 -21.63
N LEU A 539 -13.08 23.24 -22.46
CA LEU A 539 -11.67 23.07 -22.79
C LEU A 539 -11.11 24.29 -23.55
N ASP A 540 -11.82 24.80 -24.55
CA ASP A 540 -11.43 26.01 -25.29
C ASP A 540 -11.26 27.22 -24.37
N ALA A 541 -12.12 27.37 -23.37
CA ALA A 541 -12.05 28.46 -22.40
C ALA A 541 -10.86 28.32 -21.43
N ALA A 542 -10.46 27.08 -21.12
CA ALA A 542 -9.40 26.79 -20.15
C ALA A 542 -8.00 26.66 -20.79
N ILE A 543 -7.94 26.23 -22.06
CA ILE A 543 -6.69 26.10 -22.80
C ILE A 543 -6.30 27.44 -23.42
N ARG A 544 -5.13 27.96 -23.07
CA ARG A 544 -4.59 29.14 -23.75
C ARG A 544 -4.30 28.81 -25.20
N PRO A 545 -4.80 29.61 -26.18
CA PRO A 545 -4.53 29.36 -27.59
C PRO A 545 -3.02 29.38 -27.86
N ARG A 546 -2.51 28.29 -28.38
CA ARG A 546 -1.12 28.18 -28.79
C ARG A 546 -1.05 28.62 -30.24
N SER A 547 -0.46 29.76 -30.50
CA SER A 547 -0.13 30.18 -31.86
C SER A 547 1.31 29.74 -32.15
N ASP A 548 1.46 28.80 -33.07
CA ASP A 548 2.79 28.54 -33.64
C ASP A 548 3.12 29.70 -34.59
N ARG A 549 4.03 30.52 -34.17
CA ARG A 549 4.60 31.58 -34.99
C ARG A 549 5.60 30.95 -35.95
N THR A 550 5.20 30.72 -37.17
CA THR A 550 6.15 30.40 -38.26
C THR A 550 6.63 31.70 -38.88
N VAL A 551 7.91 32.00 -38.72
CA VAL A 551 8.57 33.11 -39.39
C VAL A 551 8.98 32.62 -40.77
N TRP A 552 8.38 33.22 -41.81
CA TRP A 552 8.72 32.93 -43.18
C TRP A 552 9.53 34.10 -43.76
N HIS A 553 10.67 33.78 -44.34
CA HIS A 553 11.54 34.71 -45.04
C HIS A 553 11.37 34.57 -46.56
N PRO A 554 10.51 35.35 -47.21
CA PRO A 554 10.18 35.14 -48.60
C PRO A 554 11.39 35.29 -49.53
N PHE A 555 12.30 36.20 -49.18
CA PHE A 555 13.46 36.53 -50.02
C PHE A 555 14.66 35.57 -49.90
N ARG A 556 14.61 34.61 -48.98
CA ARG A 556 15.59 33.48 -48.93
C ARG A 556 15.32 32.40 -49.95
N SER A 557 14.18 32.44 -50.65
CA SER A 557 13.87 31.50 -51.68
C SER A 557 14.74 31.71 -52.93
N ALA A 558 15.38 30.63 -53.43
CA ALA A 558 16.20 30.67 -54.63
C ALA A 558 15.47 31.21 -55.87
N TRP A 559 14.11 31.22 -55.86
CA TRP A 559 13.29 31.75 -56.92
C TRP A 559 13.49 33.26 -57.21
N TRP A 560 13.96 34.04 -56.24
CA TRP A 560 14.23 35.48 -56.39
C TRP A 560 15.50 35.75 -57.22
N ILE A 561 16.38 34.76 -57.39
CA ILE A 561 17.54 34.86 -58.26
C ILE A 561 17.09 35.02 -59.72
N LEU A 562 15.99 34.38 -60.17
CA LEU A 562 15.48 34.44 -61.53
C LEU A 562 15.09 35.85 -61.96
N PRO A 563 14.18 36.57 -61.27
CA PRO A 563 13.84 37.94 -61.66
C PRO A 563 15.02 38.91 -61.53
N PHE A 564 15.94 38.68 -60.58
CA PHE A 564 17.16 39.44 -60.44
C PHE A 564 18.08 39.28 -61.68
N VAL A 565 18.37 38.04 -62.05
CA VAL A 565 19.20 37.69 -63.22
C VAL A 565 18.52 38.17 -64.51
N LEU A 566 17.18 38.00 -64.64
CA LEU A 566 16.44 38.49 -65.79
C LEU A 566 16.51 40.02 -65.94
N ALA A 567 16.36 40.78 -64.84
CA ALA A 567 16.47 42.22 -64.83
C ALA A 567 17.87 42.72 -65.29
N LEU A 568 18.92 42.07 -64.77
CA LEU A 568 20.31 42.36 -65.13
C LEU A 568 20.64 41.94 -66.59
N SER A 569 20.12 40.76 -67.02
CA SER A 569 20.32 40.27 -68.38
C SER A 569 19.59 41.13 -69.42
N ALA A 570 18.39 41.61 -69.11
CA ALA A 570 17.60 42.52 -69.95
C ALA A 570 18.31 43.91 -70.01
N GLU A 571 18.82 44.40 -68.89
CA GLU A 571 19.61 45.66 -68.90
C GLU A 571 20.90 45.50 -69.70
N TRP A 572 21.61 44.41 -69.54
CA TRP A 572 22.84 44.13 -70.31
C TRP A 572 22.51 43.98 -71.81
N TRP A 573 21.44 43.28 -72.22
CA TRP A 573 20.99 43.14 -73.60
C TRP A 573 20.62 44.48 -74.23
N LEU A 574 19.90 45.36 -73.49
CA LEU A 574 19.60 46.74 -73.95
C LEU A 574 20.84 47.59 -74.13
N ARG A 575 21.87 47.47 -73.27
CA ARG A 575 23.15 48.15 -73.45
C ARG A 575 23.88 47.69 -74.70
N ARG A 576 23.94 46.39 -74.91
CA ARG A 576 24.62 45.81 -76.07
C ARG A 576 23.97 46.18 -77.38
N ARG A 577 22.62 46.25 -77.43
CA ARG A 577 21.85 46.64 -78.61
C ARG A 577 22.08 48.11 -78.98
N GLN A 578 22.49 48.95 -78.05
CA GLN A 578 22.74 50.38 -78.25
C GLN A 578 24.22 50.70 -78.44
N GLY A 579 25.08 49.71 -78.58
CA GLY A 579 26.51 49.94 -78.84
C GLY A 579 27.28 50.52 -77.64
N LEU A 580 26.72 50.55 -76.45
CA LEU A 580 27.39 50.95 -75.25
C LEU A 580 28.12 49.76 -74.64
N ARG A 581 29.48 49.84 -74.62
CA ARG A 581 30.32 48.85 -73.92
C ARG A 581 30.27 49.02 -72.41
#